data_4e5676fa22af1265ac28344f43730ecd
#
_entry.id   4e5676fa22af1265ac28344f43730ecd
#
_cell.length_a   1.000
_cell.length_b   1.000
_cell.length_c   1.000
_cell.angle_alpha   90.00
_cell.angle_beta   90.00
_cell.angle_gamma   90.00
#
_symmetry.space_group_name_H-M   'P 1'
#
loop_
_entity.id
_entity.type
_entity.pdbx_description
1 polymer ?
#
loop_
_entity_poly.entity_id
_entity_poly.type
_entity_poly.pdbx_seq_one_letter_code
_entity_poly.pdbx_strand_id
1 'polypeptide(L)'
;MSSSFVPDVLAEKAVKYRDRILVTHPFNPAHMVPFFEICCGSDTGAGVLQFVKELLESLDRKPVILKKPAPGFIGNRLQFALWREALNLVESGIADPRDIDTCLNYSFCPSYTSIGIFEHFDNGDLTLNMRTCNGVFPSLSTMKEAPPAITDMVARGDLGAKTGVGFYDWRDVDMDAYLKRVNAPYWHFIDWDMPKE
;
A
#
# COMPACT_ATOMS: atom_id res chain seq x y z
N MET A 1 -8.64 0.67 13.42
CA MET A 1 -7.35 1.31 13.76
C MET A 1 -6.39 1.14 12.59
N SER A 2 -5.77 2.23 12.15
CA SER A 2 -4.84 2.27 11.01
C SER A 2 -3.42 1.81 11.36
N SER A 3 -3.24 0.89 12.27
CA SER A 3 -1.93 0.41 12.68
C SER A 3 -1.75 -1.05 12.30
N SER A 4 -0.54 -1.42 11.97
CA SER A 4 -0.07 -2.76 11.64
C SER A 4 -0.23 -3.80 12.77
N PHE A 5 -1.07 -3.53 13.78
CA PHE A 5 -1.29 -4.43 14.90
C PHE A 5 -2.22 -5.57 14.51
N VAL A 6 -1.79 -6.77 14.83
CA VAL A 6 -2.59 -7.99 14.70
C VAL A 6 -3.79 -7.91 15.66
N PRO A 7 -5.01 -8.28 15.22
CA PRO A 7 -6.23 -8.20 16.05
C PRO A 7 -6.11 -8.86 17.41
N ASP A 8 -5.39 -9.98 17.51
CA ASP A 8 -5.22 -10.73 18.77
C ASP A 8 -4.52 -9.88 19.86
N VAL A 9 -3.52 -9.06 19.47
CA VAL A 9 -2.84 -8.13 20.41
C VAL A 9 -3.81 -7.08 20.94
N LEU A 10 -4.78 -6.65 20.13
CA LEU A 10 -5.84 -5.72 20.56
C LEU A 10 -6.86 -6.42 21.45
N ALA A 11 -7.19 -7.67 21.11
CA ALA A 11 -8.15 -8.48 21.86
C ALA A 11 -7.63 -8.93 23.24
N GLU A 12 -6.31 -9.05 23.42
CA GLU A 12 -5.71 -9.37 24.73
C GLU A 12 -6.15 -8.40 25.85
N LYS A 13 -6.34 -7.13 25.50
CA LYS A 13 -6.76 -6.08 26.44
C LYS A 13 -8.29 -6.02 26.63
N ALA A 14 -9.05 -6.75 25.84
CA ALA A 14 -10.51 -6.75 25.93
C ALA A 14 -10.96 -7.80 26.96
N VAL A 15 -11.73 -7.35 27.96
CA VAL A 15 -12.29 -8.20 29.02
C VAL A 15 -13.59 -8.90 28.56
N LYS A 16 -14.34 -8.28 27.62
CA LYS A 16 -15.61 -8.78 27.11
C LYS A 16 -15.69 -8.61 25.60
N TYR A 17 -16.55 -9.41 24.96
CA TYR A 17 -16.89 -9.30 23.54
C TYR A 17 -15.70 -9.44 22.58
N ARG A 18 -14.74 -10.32 22.90
CA ARG A 18 -13.57 -10.60 22.05
C ARG A 18 -13.99 -11.12 20.69
N ASP A 19 -15.09 -11.85 20.64
CA ASP A 19 -15.76 -12.34 19.44
C ASP A 19 -16.24 -11.24 18.48
N ARG A 20 -16.32 -10.00 18.95
CA ARG A 20 -16.71 -8.83 18.15
C ARG A 20 -15.54 -7.94 17.71
N ILE A 21 -14.31 -8.36 17.99
CA ILE A 21 -13.12 -7.59 17.65
C ILE A 21 -12.54 -8.10 16.33
N LEU A 22 -12.36 -7.19 15.39
CA LEU A 22 -11.58 -7.34 14.18
C LEU A 22 -10.90 -6.01 13.83
N VAL A 23 -9.95 -6.03 12.91
CA VAL A 23 -9.33 -4.81 12.37
C VAL A 23 -9.88 -4.55 10.98
N THR A 24 -10.31 -3.32 10.75
CA THR A 24 -10.53 -2.75 9.41
C THR A 24 -9.47 -1.71 9.16
N HIS A 25 -8.67 -1.88 8.12
CA HIS A 25 -7.56 -1.00 7.80
C HIS A 25 -7.84 -0.25 6.51
N PRO A 26 -8.22 1.04 6.57
CA PRO A 26 -8.36 1.89 5.39
C PRO A 26 -7.01 2.37 4.89
N PHE A 27 -6.93 2.70 3.61
CA PHE A 27 -5.82 3.47 3.06
C PHE A 27 -6.14 4.98 3.12
N ASN A 28 -5.10 5.79 3.26
CA ASN A 28 -5.25 7.25 3.30
C ASN A 28 -5.25 7.86 1.88
N PRO A 29 -6.10 8.85 1.66
CA PRO A 29 -7.14 9.39 2.55
C PRO A 29 -8.38 8.47 2.60
N ALA A 30 -8.79 8.05 3.81
CA ALA A 30 -9.80 7.02 4.02
C ALA A 30 -11.20 7.36 3.47
N HIS A 31 -11.50 8.64 3.27
CA HIS A 31 -12.75 9.09 2.69
C HIS A 31 -12.81 8.92 1.17
N MET A 32 -11.65 8.84 0.50
CA MET A 32 -11.55 8.73 -0.96
C MET A 32 -11.15 7.33 -1.42
N VAL A 33 -10.14 6.73 -0.74
CA VAL A 33 -9.64 5.39 -1.13
C VAL A 33 -10.69 4.33 -0.79
N PRO A 34 -11.22 3.60 -1.78
CA PRO A 34 -12.27 2.61 -1.52
C PRO A 34 -11.76 1.34 -0.85
N PHE A 35 -10.48 1.04 -0.91
CA PHE A 35 -9.87 -0.18 -0.43
C PHE A 35 -9.83 -0.26 1.09
N PHE A 36 -10.29 -1.39 1.63
CA PHE A 36 -10.23 -1.74 3.04
C PHE A 36 -9.72 -3.17 3.24
N GLU A 37 -8.85 -3.36 4.21
CA GLU A 37 -8.40 -4.68 4.62
C GLU A 37 -9.13 -5.10 5.89
N ILE A 38 -9.71 -6.28 5.90
CA ILE A 38 -10.34 -6.87 7.09
C ILE A 38 -9.43 -7.98 7.60
N CYS A 39 -9.01 -7.86 8.85
CA CYS A 39 -8.23 -8.88 9.53
C CYS A 39 -8.97 -9.35 10.78
N CYS A 40 -9.31 -10.64 10.82
CA CYS A 40 -9.91 -11.28 11.99
C CYS A 40 -8.83 -11.74 12.97
N GLY A 41 -9.15 -11.68 14.25
CA GLY A 41 -8.42 -12.38 15.30
C GLY A 41 -8.93 -13.81 15.48
N SER A 42 -8.24 -14.57 16.33
CA SER A 42 -8.60 -15.97 16.65
C SER A 42 -10.02 -16.13 17.18
N ASP A 43 -10.50 -15.16 17.93
CA ASP A 43 -11.81 -15.18 18.61
C ASP A 43 -12.91 -14.51 17.78
N THR A 44 -12.59 -13.88 16.64
CA THR A 44 -13.57 -13.13 15.84
C THR A 44 -14.69 -14.03 15.32
N GLY A 45 -15.94 -13.72 15.68
CA GLY A 45 -17.12 -14.45 15.22
C GLY A 45 -17.38 -14.27 13.71
N ALA A 46 -17.73 -15.37 13.04
CA ALA A 46 -18.01 -15.36 11.59
C ALA A 46 -19.13 -14.35 11.22
N GLY A 47 -20.17 -14.23 12.04
CA GLY A 47 -21.25 -13.26 11.82
C GLY A 47 -20.77 -11.80 11.91
N VAL A 48 -19.76 -11.51 12.72
CA VAL A 48 -19.17 -10.16 12.82
C VAL A 48 -18.39 -9.82 11.56
N LEU A 49 -17.61 -10.77 11.06
CA LEU A 49 -16.88 -10.60 9.79
C LEU A 49 -17.85 -10.32 8.64
N GLN A 50 -18.88 -11.14 8.51
CA GLN A 50 -19.87 -11.00 7.43
C GLN A 50 -20.58 -9.66 7.51
N PHE A 51 -21.04 -9.27 8.70
CA PHE A 51 -21.69 -7.96 8.94
C PHE A 51 -20.79 -6.79 8.52
N VAL A 52 -19.51 -6.81 8.93
CA VAL A 52 -18.58 -5.72 8.61
C VAL A 52 -18.26 -5.67 7.13
N LYS A 53 -18.13 -6.83 6.48
CA LYS A 53 -17.93 -6.90 5.03
C LYS A 53 -19.11 -6.27 4.29
N GLU A 54 -20.33 -6.72 4.58
CA GLU A 54 -21.57 -6.20 3.96
C GLU A 54 -21.75 -4.70 4.21
N LEU A 55 -21.45 -4.24 5.44
CA LEU A 55 -21.49 -2.81 5.77
C LEU A 55 -20.52 -1.99 4.89
N LEU A 56 -19.29 -2.45 4.73
CA LEU A 56 -18.31 -1.76 3.88
C LEU A 56 -18.74 -1.77 2.41
N GLU A 57 -19.24 -2.89 1.91
CA GLU A 57 -19.76 -3.01 0.54
C GLU A 57 -20.97 -2.09 0.32
N SER A 58 -21.87 -1.96 1.29
CA SER A 58 -23.01 -1.03 1.21
C SER A 58 -22.62 0.46 1.19
N LEU A 59 -21.37 0.76 1.54
CA LEU A 59 -20.76 2.09 1.49
C LEU A 59 -19.83 2.26 0.28
N ASP A 60 -19.99 1.45 -0.76
CA ASP A 60 -19.15 1.42 -1.97
C ASP A 60 -17.66 1.23 -1.68
N ARG A 61 -17.33 0.55 -0.56
CA ARG A 61 -15.95 0.16 -0.25
C ARG A 61 -15.62 -1.19 -0.85
N LYS A 62 -14.33 -1.43 -1.07
CA LYS A 62 -13.78 -2.67 -1.62
C LYS A 62 -13.02 -3.42 -0.50
N PRO A 63 -13.75 -4.17 0.36
CA PRO A 63 -13.12 -4.90 1.45
C PRO A 63 -12.43 -6.16 0.95
N VAL A 64 -11.19 -6.37 1.40
CA VAL A 64 -10.43 -7.60 1.20
C VAL A 64 -10.19 -8.28 2.55
N ILE A 65 -10.57 -9.55 2.67
CA ILE A 65 -10.42 -10.33 3.89
C ILE A 65 -9.06 -11.03 3.87
N LEU A 66 -8.24 -10.79 4.88
CA LEU A 66 -7.00 -11.51 5.05
C LEU A 66 -7.28 -12.95 5.53
N LYS A 67 -6.66 -13.93 4.89
CA LYS A 67 -6.76 -15.34 5.29
C LYS A 67 -6.07 -15.64 6.62
N LYS A 68 -5.07 -14.82 6.97
CA LYS A 68 -4.34 -14.86 8.24
C LYS A 68 -3.72 -13.50 8.55
N PRO A 69 -3.53 -13.16 9.82
CA PRO A 69 -2.83 -11.95 10.21
C PRO A 69 -1.39 -11.92 9.67
N ALA A 70 -0.96 -10.75 9.21
CA ALA A 70 0.43 -10.49 8.82
C ALA A 70 0.78 -9.03 9.12
N PRO A 71 1.98 -8.73 9.64
CA PRO A 71 2.44 -7.35 9.85
C PRO A 71 2.39 -6.57 8.54
N GLY A 72 1.78 -5.37 8.57
CA GLY A 72 1.63 -4.51 7.39
C GLY A 72 0.53 -4.96 6.41
N PHE A 73 -0.19 -6.03 6.71
CA PHE A 73 -1.27 -6.58 5.87
C PHE A 73 -0.85 -6.79 4.41
N ILE A 74 -1.74 -6.59 3.44
CA ILE A 74 -1.42 -6.75 2.00
C ILE A 74 -0.86 -5.44 1.43
N GLY A 75 -1.62 -4.37 1.56
CA GLY A 75 -1.32 -3.12 0.86
C GLY A 75 -0.02 -2.46 1.33
N ASN A 76 0.20 -2.32 2.66
CA ASN A 76 1.46 -1.80 3.15
C ASN A 76 2.64 -2.70 2.75
N ARG A 77 2.47 -4.03 2.77
CA ARG A 77 3.54 -4.94 2.37
C ARG A 77 3.95 -4.74 0.91
N LEU A 78 2.99 -4.61 0.01
CA LEU A 78 3.27 -4.37 -1.42
C LEU A 78 3.89 -2.99 -1.64
N GLN A 79 3.32 -1.95 -1.02
CA GLN A 79 3.82 -0.59 -1.12
C GLN A 79 5.26 -0.47 -0.58
N PHE A 80 5.53 -1.04 0.59
CA PHE A 80 6.86 -0.98 1.19
C PHE A 80 7.87 -1.93 0.54
N ALA A 81 7.44 -3.01 -0.12
CA ALA A 81 8.33 -3.82 -0.94
C ALA A 81 8.83 -3.03 -2.15
N LEU A 82 7.92 -2.32 -2.84
CA LEU A 82 8.28 -1.41 -3.93
C LEU A 82 9.18 -0.27 -3.43
N TRP A 83 8.81 0.36 -2.31
CA TRP A 83 9.58 1.45 -1.71
C TRP A 83 10.99 1.01 -1.30
N ARG A 84 11.14 -0.19 -0.72
CA ARG A 84 12.45 -0.75 -0.38
C ARG A 84 13.36 -0.90 -1.58
N GLU A 85 12.81 -1.37 -2.71
CA GLU A 85 13.60 -1.48 -3.94
C GLU A 85 13.92 -0.12 -4.55
N ALA A 86 12.99 0.82 -4.57
CA ALA A 86 13.24 2.20 -5.00
C ALA A 86 14.39 2.85 -4.21
N LEU A 87 14.39 2.69 -2.89
CA LEU A 87 15.49 3.18 -2.04
C LEU A 87 16.83 2.50 -2.36
N ASN A 88 16.80 1.19 -2.62
CA ASN A 88 18.00 0.45 -3.01
C ASN A 88 18.61 0.96 -4.33
N LEU A 89 17.77 1.27 -5.30
CA LEU A 89 18.21 1.84 -6.58
C LEU A 89 18.87 3.21 -6.41
N VAL A 90 18.34 4.04 -5.53
CA VAL A 90 18.93 5.36 -5.19
C VAL A 90 20.27 5.18 -4.46
N GLU A 91 20.30 4.38 -3.40
CA GLU A 91 21.51 4.13 -2.61
C GLU A 91 22.65 3.52 -3.44
N SER A 92 22.30 2.67 -4.40
CA SER A 92 23.26 2.03 -5.30
C SER A 92 23.68 2.93 -6.47
N GLY A 93 23.14 4.15 -6.57
CA GLY A 93 23.44 5.09 -7.64
C GLY A 93 22.98 4.63 -9.03
N ILE A 94 21.97 3.74 -9.09
CA ILE A 94 21.42 3.22 -10.35
C ILE A 94 20.47 4.24 -10.98
N ALA A 95 19.68 4.95 -10.15
CA ALA A 95 18.75 5.96 -10.64
C ALA A 95 18.49 7.04 -9.57
N ASP A 96 18.16 8.25 -10.02
CA ASP A 96 17.69 9.31 -9.15
C ASP A 96 16.20 9.11 -8.75
N PRO A 97 15.72 9.67 -7.62
CA PRO A 97 14.31 9.56 -7.21
C PRO A 97 13.33 9.97 -8.32
N ARG A 98 13.65 11.01 -9.09
CA ARG A 98 12.80 11.50 -10.19
C ARG A 98 12.68 10.49 -11.33
N ASP A 99 13.75 9.76 -11.65
CA ASP A 99 13.76 8.75 -12.69
C ASP A 99 12.92 7.54 -12.28
N ILE A 100 12.98 7.16 -11.00
CA ILE A 100 12.14 6.09 -10.43
C ILE A 100 10.66 6.48 -10.49
N ASP A 101 10.31 7.70 -10.07
CA ASP A 101 8.93 8.20 -10.16
C ASP A 101 8.45 8.24 -11.61
N THR A 102 9.32 8.66 -12.54
CA THR A 102 9.02 8.65 -13.97
C THR A 102 8.78 7.24 -14.48
N CYS A 103 9.63 6.29 -14.09
CA CYS A 103 9.45 4.89 -14.45
C CYS A 103 8.11 4.35 -13.97
N LEU A 104 7.75 4.56 -12.70
CA LEU A 104 6.50 4.09 -12.13
C LEU A 104 5.28 4.72 -12.83
N ASN A 105 5.30 6.03 -13.01
CA ASN A 105 4.15 6.79 -13.53
C ASN A 105 3.89 6.53 -15.02
N TYR A 106 4.91 6.16 -15.80
CA TYR A 106 4.79 6.01 -17.26
C TYR A 106 5.01 4.57 -17.76
N SER A 107 5.20 3.59 -16.87
CA SER A 107 5.37 2.19 -17.27
C SER A 107 4.19 1.32 -16.82
N PHE A 108 4.33 0.54 -15.77
CA PHE A 108 3.37 -0.49 -15.38
C PHE A 108 2.28 -0.01 -14.40
N CYS A 109 2.54 1.01 -13.58
CA CYS A 109 1.54 1.48 -12.60
C CYS A 109 0.22 1.92 -13.21
N PRO A 110 0.17 2.63 -14.37
CA PRO A 110 -1.09 2.96 -15.00
C PRO A 110 -1.94 1.74 -15.37
N SER A 111 -1.34 0.63 -15.78
CA SER A 111 -2.10 -0.59 -16.12
C SER A 111 -2.72 -1.24 -14.89
N TYR A 112 -2.10 -1.10 -13.71
CA TYR A 112 -2.62 -1.66 -12.47
C TYR A 112 -3.88 -0.96 -11.94
N THR A 113 -4.28 0.12 -12.57
CA THR A 113 -5.58 0.74 -12.34
C THR A 113 -6.74 0.00 -13.03
N SER A 114 -6.43 -0.79 -14.07
CA SER A 114 -7.42 -1.53 -14.86
C SER A 114 -7.37 -3.03 -14.59
N ILE A 115 -6.19 -3.57 -14.34
CA ILE A 115 -5.96 -5.00 -14.09
C ILE A 115 -5.08 -5.17 -12.85
N GLY A 116 -5.25 -6.28 -12.15
CA GLY A 116 -4.40 -6.62 -11.01
C GLY A 116 -3.02 -7.13 -11.43
N ILE A 117 -2.07 -7.15 -10.47
CA ILE A 117 -0.71 -7.63 -10.72
C ILE A 117 -0.68 -9.10 -11.20
N PHE A 118 -1.52 -9.96 -10.65
CA PHE A 118 -1.57 -11.36 -11.07
C PHE A 118 -2.14 -11.50 -12.47
N GLU A 119 -3.21 -10.79 -12.79
CA GLU A 119 -3.79 -10.77 -14.13
C GLU A 119 -2.79 -10.23 -15.15
N HIS A 120 -2.04 -9.18 -14.81
CA HIS A 120 -0.99 -8.62 -15.66
C HIS A 120 0.07 -9.68 -16.02
N PHE A 121 0.57 -10.42 -15.05
CA PHE A 121 1.60 -11.43 -15.29
C PHE A 121 1.05 -12.74 -15.88
N ASP A 122 -0.23 -13.07 -15.61
CA ASP A 122 -0.89 -14.24 -16.18
C ASP A 122 -1.24 -14.04 -17.66
N ASN A 123 -1.60 -12.83 -18.07
CA ASN A 123 -1.81 -12.46 -19.48
C ASN A 123 -0.51 -12.57 -20.31
N GLY A 124 0.65 -12.57 -19.67
CA GLY A 124 1.94 -12.81 -20.31
C GLY A 124 2.29 -14.30 -20.35
N ASP A 125 3.52 -14.60 -20.76
CA ASP A 125 4.07 -15.94 -20.71
C ASP A 125 4.69 -16.23 -19.34
N LEU A 126 4.09 -17.11 -18.54
CA LEU A 126 4.59 -17.51 -17.22
C LEU A 126 5.99 -18.16 -17.29
N THR A 127 6.35 -18.79 -18.42
CA THR A 127 7.71 -19.32 -18.62
C THR A 127 8.72 -18.19 -18.74
N LEU A 128 8.37 -17.13 -19.48
CA LEU A 128 9.19 -15.93 -19.58
C LEU A 128 9.28 -15.23 -18.23
N ASN A 129 8.15 -15.07 -17.54
CA ASN A 129 8.09 -14.47 -16.21
C ASN A 129 8.97 -15.21 -15.20
N MET A 130 8.93 -16.55 -15.19
CA MET A 130 9.80 -17.37 -14.35
C MET A 130 11.28 -17.11 -14.62
N ARG A 131 11.69 -17.02 -15.89
CA ARG A 131 13.09 -16.72 -16.26
C ARG A 131 13.49 -15.32 -15.78
N THR A 132 12.62 -14.35 -15.96
CA THR A 132 12.83 -12.97 -15.49
C THR A 132 12.96 -12.92 -13.97
N CYS A 133 12.07 -13.61 -13.22
CA CYS A 133 12.17 -13.72 -11.78
C CYS A 133 13.54 -14.29 -11.34
N ASN A 134 13.96 -15.39 -11.97
CA ASN A 134 15.24 -16.03 -11.64
C ASN A 134 16.46 -15.13 -11.95
N GLY A 135 16.33 -14.23 -12.92
CA GLY A 135 17.37 -13.25 -13.25
C GLY A 135 17.39 -12.04 -12.33
N VAL A 136 16.21 -11.54 -11.92
CA VAL A 136 16.07 -10.28 -11.21
C VAL A 136 16.03 -10.45 -9.68
N PHE A 137 15.28 -11.44 -9.17
CA PHE A 137 15.10 -11.62 -7.73
C PHE A 137 16.39 -11.72 -6.90
N PRO A 138 17.46 -12.38 -7.39
CA PRO A 138 18.72 -12.44 -6.64
C PRO A 138 19.37 -11.08 -6.39
N SER A 139 19.06 -10.07 -7.23
CA SER A 139 19.63 -8.72 -7.15
C SER A 139 18.72 -7.73 -6.39
N LEU A 140 17.48 -8.10 -6.10
CA LEU A 140 16.56 -7.22 -5.38
C LEU A 140 16.99 -7.03 -3.93
N SER A 141 16.63 -5.88 -3.39
CA SER A 141 16.92 -5.49 -2.00
C SER A 141 16.38 -6.48 -0.97
N THR A 142 17.23 -6.85 -0.03
CA THR A 142 16.89 -7.63 1.17
C THR A 142 16.95 -6.81 2.46
N MET A 143 17.04 -5.47 2.36
CA MET A 143 17.11 -4.57 3.51
C MET A 143 15.96 -4.82 4.49
N LYS A 144 16.30 -4.83 5.79
CA LYS A 144 15.36 -5.01 6.90
C LYS A 144 15.13 -3.74 7.70
N GLU A 145 15.95 -2.72 7.47
CA GLU A 145 15.93 -1.43 8.17
C GLU A 145 15.95 -0.30 7.14
N ALA A 146 15.60 0.91 7.59
CA ALA A 146 15.65 2.10 6.75
C ALA A 146 17.11 2.41 6.37
N PRO A 147 17.41 2.66 5.08
CA PRO A 147 18.76 2.98 4.62
C PRO A 147 19.19 4.40 4.96
N PRO A 148 20.51 4.71 4.83
CA PRO A 148 21.07 6.05 5.03
C PRO A 148 20.31 7.17 4.30
N ALA A 149 19.83 6.94 3.08
CA ALA A 149 19.02 7.92 2.34
C ALA A 149 17.82 8.46 3.13
N ILE A 150 17.25 7.67 4.04
CA ILE A 150 16.16 8.12 4.91
C ILE A 150 16.71 8.56 6.29
N THR A 151 17.56 7.74 6.91
CA THR A 151 18.00 8.00 8.29
C THR A 151 18.79 9.29 8.41
N ASP A 152 19.61 9.63 7.40
CA ASP A 152 20.39 10.85 7.38
C ASP A 152 19.50 12.09 7.15
N MET A 153 18.47 11.98 6.30
CA MET A 153 17.47 13.04 6.15
C MET A 153 16.75 13.31 7.46
N VAL A 154 16.26 12.25 8.12
CA VAL A 154 15.58 12.38 9.41
C VAL A 154 16.50 13.02 10.47
N ALA A 155 17.77 12.60 10.52
CA ALA A 155 18.76 13.18 11.46
C ALA A 155 19.03 14.67 11.22
N ARG A 156 18.96 15.14 9.96
CA ARG A 156 19.08 16.56 9.62
C ARG A 156 17.79 17.36 9.80
N GLY A 157 16.65 16.71 10.03
CA GLY A 157 15.34 17.35 10.10
C GLY A 157 14.66 17.56 8.74
N ASP A 158 15.16 16.92 7.67
CA ASP A 158 14.61 16.96 6.31
C ASP A 158 13.44 15.94 6.23
N LEU A 159 12.26 16.32 6.72
CA LEU A 159 11.12 15.40 6.88
C LEU A 159 10.11 15.46 5.69
N GLY A 160 10.58 15.84 4.52
CA GLY A 160 9.73 15.95 3.32
C GLY A 160 8.87 17.21 3.31
N ALA A 161 7.68 17.13 2.75
CA ALA A 161 6.75 18.25 2.62
C ALA A 161 6.45 18.96 3.96
N LYS A 162 6.50 18.25 5.06
CA LYS A 162 6.27 18.81 6.42
C LYS A 162 7.30 19.87 6.81
N THR A 163 8.53 19.75 6.37
CA THR A 163 9.64 20.67 6.69
C THR A 163 10.16 21.43 5.48
N GLY A 164 9.55 21.21 4.31
CA GLY A 164 9.91 21.85 3.06
C GLY A 164 11.05 21.16 2.29
N VAL A 165 11.75 20.21 2.89
CA VAL A 165 12.89 19.50 2.28
C VAL A 165 12.80 18.00 2.54
N GLY A 166 13.05 17.19 1.51
CA GLY A 166 13.12 15.74 1.54
C GLY A 166 13.82 15.23 0.29
N PHE A 167 13.34 14.15 -0.33
CA PHE A 167 13.79 13.74 -1.66
C PHE A 167 13.52 14.81 -2.73
N TYR A 168 12.59 15.72 -2.44
CA TYR A 168 12.25 16.88 -3.25
C TYR A 168 12.27 18.15 -2.42
N ASP A 169 12.43 19.30 -3.11
CA ASP A 169 12.20 20.62 -2.52
C ASP A 169 10.70 20.93 -2.56
N TRP A 170 10.12 21.16 -1.40
CA TRP A 170 8.70 21.41 -1.19
C TRP A 170 8.36 22.86 -0.84
N ARG A 171 9.39 23.74 -0.70
CA ARG A 171 9.24 25.10 -0.15
C ARG A 171 8.32 25.97 -0.98
N ASP A 172 8.41 25.82 -2.31
CA ASP A 172 7.62 26.62 -3.25
C ASP A 172 6.49 25.82 -3.93
N VAL A 173 6.12 24.67 -3.34
CA VAL A 173 5.05 23.82 -3.89
C VAL A 173 3.69 24.34 -3.40
N ASP A 174 2.79 24.65 -4.35
CA ASP A 174 1.37 24.86 -4.04
C ASP A 174 0.75 23.53 -3.56
N MET A 175 0.57 23.41 -2.25
CA MET A 175 0.04 22.19 -1.63
C MET A 175 -1.42 21.90 -1.99
N ASP A 176 -2.22 22.90 -2.28
CA ASP A 176 -3.61 22.71 -2.72
C ASP A 176 -3.66 22.12 -4.14
N ALA A 177 -2.85 22.66 -5.04
CA ALA A 177 -2.69 22.11 -6.39
C ALA A 177 -2.09 20.70 -6.35
N TYR A 178 -1.10 20.45 -5.47
CA TYR A 178 -0.51 19.14 -5.27
C TYR A 178 -1.55 18.11 -4.79
N LEU A 179 -2.34 18.45 -3.76
CA LEU A 179 -3.38 17.55 -3.21
C LEU A 179 -4.48 17.27 -4.23
N LYS A 180 -4.89 18.26 -5.03
CA LYS A 180 -5.82 18.05 -6.14
C LYS A 180 -5.28 17.03 -7.14
N ARG A 181 -4.00 17.13 -7.52
CA ARG A 181 -3.35 16.20 -8.44
C ARG A 181 -3.25 14.78 -7.85
N VAL A 182 -2.83 14.64 -6.59
CA VAL A 182 -2.70 13.34 -5.91
C VAL A 182 -4.05 12.64 -5.78
N ASN A 183 -5.10 13.40 -5.54
CA ASN A 183 -6.45 12.87 -5.33
C ASN A 183 -7.24 12.66 -6.64
N ALA A 184 -6.79 13.25 -7.74
CA ALA A 184 -7.50 13.18 -9.03
C ALA A 184 -7.80 11.73 -9.50
N PRO A 185 -6.87 10.77 -9.39
CA PRO A 185 -7.16 9.39 -9.78
C PRO A 185 -8.33 8.78 -9.01
N TYR A 186 -8.46 9.05 -7.71
CA TYR A 186 -9.53 8.49 -6.87
C TYR A 186 -10.92 8.99 -7.27
N TRP A 187 -11.04 10.22 -7.76
CA TRP A 187 -12.29 10.73 -8.29
C TRP A 187 -12.74 9.99 -9.55
N HIS A 188 -11.80 9.55 -10.39
CA HIS A 188 -12.10 8.73 -11.56
C HIS A 188 -12.50 7.30 -11.18
N PHE A 189 -11.95 6.75 -10.10
CA PHE A 189 -12.29 5.40 -9.63
C PHE A 189 -13.65 5.30 -8.95
N ILE A 190 -14.20 6.39 -8.41
CA ILE A 190 -15.53 6.38 -7.79
C ILE A 190 -16.61 6.02 -8.81
N ASP A 191 -16.44 6.45 -10.06
CA ASP A 191 -17.38 6.19 -11.16
C ASP A 191 -16.98 4.96 -12.00
N TRP A 192 -15.95 4.23 -11.60
CA TRP A 192 -15.44 3.11 -12.37
C TRP A 192 -16.17 1.82 -12.00
N ASP A 193 -17.04 1.38 -12.90
CA ASP A 193 -17.57 0.02 -12.89
C ASP A 193 -16.43 -0.96 -13.20
N MET A 194 -15.85 -1.56 -12.15
CA MET A 194 -14.95 -2.70 -12.34
C MET A 194 -15.69 -3.77 -13.14
N PRO A 195 -15.02 -4.45 -14.10
CA PRO A 195 -15.62 -5.55 -14.81
C PRO A 195 -16.25 -6.52 -13.81
N LYS A 196 -17.54 -6.77 -13.97
CA LYS A 196 -18.21 -7.81 -13.18
C LYS A 196 -17.68 -9.14 -13.68
N GLU A 197 -17.21 -9.98 -12.73
CA GLU A 197 -16.83 -11.35 -13.00
C GLU A 197 -17.95 -12.12 -13.72
#